data_9257bbb37353c22f6ff51b6c84523130
#
_entry.id   9257bbb37353c22f6ff51b6c84523130
#
_cell.length_a   1.000
_cell.length_b   1.000
_cell.length_c   1.000
_cell.angle_alpha   90.00
_cell.angle_beta   90.00
_cell.angle_gamma   90.00
#
_symmetry.space_group_name_H-M   'P 1'
#
loop_
_entity.id
_entity.type
_entity.pdbx_description
1 polymer ?
#
loop_
_entity_poly.entity_id
_entity_poly.type
_entity_poly.pdbx_seq_one_letter_code
_entity_poly.pdbx_strand_id
1 'polypeptide(L)'
;MHFCIRDDDTNFFTTPDELEHAYGEITKFGPVSLAIIPFCRAGTNKAVPEKWRGRWSVHPLHENQALVSWLRAGIAKGRFEAMLHGYHHDDEQQEWEFAGGKDLFQKVSDGRRYLEDLLGAPVRVFVPPHNTIGRQGLKAIAREGLHLGCTAGVRSGWSPLSPMTWSTWLRLRKWRSSGGVGIPWVLDLGDHREIAGNPVTPSSSLQENEARYECAMQMGGVFCAATHYWELNVPCIHSNSGTVGRQLQSLVARAKSDPQVMWRSVGDVISAEPFLAQEGECAP
;
A
#
# COMPACT_ATOMS: atom_id res chain seq x y z
N MET A 1 -13.15 -7.58 -11.47
CA MET A 1 -11.89 -7.41 -10.72
C MET A 1 -11.88 -6.06 -10.00
N HIS A 2 -11.30 -5.98 -8.79
CA HIS A 2 -11.01 -4.69 -8.15
C HIS A 2 -9.61 -4.20 -8.55
N PHE A 3 -9.53 -2.92 -8.92
CA PHE A 3 -8.27 -2.24 -9.21
C PHE A 3 -8.03 -1.15 -8.18
N CYS A 4 -6.87 -1.19 -7.52
CA CYS A 4 -6.46 -0.22 -6.51
C CYS A 4 -5.11 0.38 -6.88
N ILE A 5 -4.88 1.61 -6.47
CA ILE A 5 -3.55 2.24 -6.47
C ILE A 5 -3.20 2.59 -5.04
N ARG A 6 -2.04 2.13 -4.60
CA ARG A 6 -1.39 2.47 -3.34
C ARG A 6 -0.15 3.28 -3.64
N ASP A 7 -0.10 4.49 -3.11
CA ASP A 7 1.09 5.34 -3.12
C ASP A 7 1.72 5.37 -1.75
N ASP A 8 3.02 5.14 -1.67
CA ASP A 8 3.74 5.14 -0.40
C ASP A 8 4.55 6.45 -0.24
N ASP A 9 4.94 6.77 0.99
CA ASP A 9 5.85 7.86 1.37
C ASP A 9 5.27 9.29 1.37
N THR A 10 3.95 9.50 1.24
CA THR A 10 3.39 10.85 1.47
C THR A 10 3.76 11.34 2.88
N ASN A 11 4.39 12.52 3.00
CA ASN A 11 4.94 13.01 4.27
C ASN A 11 5.00 14.55 4.33
N PHE A 12 5.56 15.11 5.41
CA PHE A 12 5.73 16.57 5.59
C PHE A 12 6.38 17.28 4.39
N PHE A 13 7.30 16.66 3.68
CA PHE A 13 8.01 17.28 2.56
C PHE A 13 7.27 17.19 1.23
N THR A 14 6.22 16.39 1.14
CA THR A 14 5.38 16.25 -0.05
C THR A 14 4.61 17.54 -0.32
N THR A 15 4.51 17.93 -1.58
CA THR A 15 3.70 19.09 -1.99
C THR A 15 2.38 18.65 -2.65
N PRO A 16 1.32 19.47 -2.55
CA PRO A 16 0.08 19.22 -3.29
C PRO A 16 0.31 19.07 -4.80
N ASP A 17 1.20 19.86 -5.37
CA ASP A 17 1.49 19.86 -6.81
C ASP A 17 2.12 18.53 -7.27
N GLU A 18 3.00 17.94 -6.46
CA GLU A 18 3.57 16.61 -6.76
C GLU A 18 2.50 15.53 -6.83
N LEU A 19 1.58 15.49 -5.87
CA LEU A 19 0.49 14.51 -5.84
C LEU A 19 -0.56 14.79 -6.92
N GLU A 20 -0.87 16.05 -7.20
CA GLU A 20 -1.78 16.43 -8.30
C GLU A 20 -1.18 16.06 -9.66
N HIS A 21 0.12 16.30 -9.87
CA HIS A 21 0.82 15.88 -11.08
C HIS A 21 0.83 14.36 -11.24
N ALA A 22 1.05 13.63 -10.15
CA ALA A 22 1.10 12.17 -10.15
C ALA A 22 -0.29 11.53 -10.41
N TYR A 23 -1.32 12.03 -9.75
CA TYR A 23 -2.59 11.32 -9.61
C TYR A 23 -3.83 12.12 -10.03
N GLY A 24 -3.72 13.41 -10.35
CA GLY A 24 -4.86 14.27 -10.68
C GLY A 24 -5.77 13.71 -11.76
N GLU A 25 -5.18 13.22 -12.86
CA GLU A 25 -5.93 12.59 -13.95
C GLU A 25 -6.47 11.20 -13.57
N ILE A 26 -5.75 10.46 -12.74
CA ILE A 26 -6.14 9.12 -12.29
C ILE A 26 -7.36 9.20 -11.37
N THR A 27 -7.37 10.16 -10.46
CA THR A 27 -8.47 10.33 -9.48
C THR A 27 -9.82 10.71 -10.10
N LYS A 28 -9.88 10.98 -11.39
CA LYS A 28 -11.14 11.11 -12.15
C LYS A 28 -11.85 9.77 -12.37
N PHE A 29 -11.14 8.65 -12.22
CA PHE A 29 -11.66 7.29 -12.45
C PHE A 29 -11.89 6.52 -11.16
N GLY A 30 -11.15 6.83 -10.11
CA GLY A 30 -11.31 6.22 -8.80
C GLY A 30 -10.28 6.73 -7.79
N PRO A 31 -10.43 6.36 -6.51
CA PRO A 31 -9.57 6.84 -5.46
C PRO A 31 -8.14 6.28 -5.58
N VAL A 32 -7.16 7.06 -5.09
CA VAL A 32 -5.79 6.61 -4.79
C VAL A 32 -5.62 6.54 -3.28
N SER A 33 -5.08 5.44 -2.78
CA SER A 33 -4.81 5.23 -1.36
C SER A 33 -3.38 5.68 -1.06
N LEU A 34 -3.25 6.73 -0.24
CA LEU A 34 -1.98 7.34 0.14
C LEU A 34 -1.52 6.80 1.49
N ALA A 35 -0.38 6.11 1.51
CA ALA A 35 0.27 5.70 2.75
C ALA A 35 1.10 6.88 3.29
N ILE A 36 0.66 7.43 4.42
CA ILE A 36 1.09 8.71 4.96
C ILE A 36 1.94 8.50 6.20
N ILE A 37 3.12 9.14 6.24
CA ILE A 37 4.02 9.14 7.40
C ILE A 37 3.63 10.31 8.31
N PRO A 38 3.12 10.05 9.54
CA PRO A 38 2.62 11.12 10.42
C PRO A 38 3.71 12.05 10.96
N PHE A 39 4.89 11.52 11.29
CA PHE A 39 6.02 12.22 11.89
C PHE A 39 7.31 11.87 11.16
N CYS A 40 7.43 12.36 9.90
CA CYS A 40 8.54 11.99 9.04
C CYS A 40 9.90 12.37 9.65
N ARG A 41 10.80 11.40 9.78
CA ARG A 41 12.18 11.65 10.15
C ARG A 41 13.01 11.91 8.90
N ALA A 42 13.77 12.99 8.89
CA ALA A 42 14.63 13.37 7.78
C ALA A 42 15.91 12.48 7.73
N GLY A 43 15.69 11.16 7.62
CA GLY A 43 16.71 10.12 7.50
C GLY A 43 17.17 9.92 6.06
N THR A 44 17.18 8.67 5.61
CA THR A 44 17.68 8.27 4.26
C THR A 44 16.57 8.10 3.22
N ASN A 45 15.29 8.16 3.62
CA ASN A 45 14.16 8.01 2.72
C ASN A 45 14.25 8.97 1.52
N LYS A 46 14.07 8.45 0.32
CA LYS A 46 14.17 9.21 -0.94
C LYS A 46 13.07 10.23 -1.14
N ALA A 47 11.91 10.05 -0.50
CA ALA A 47 10.84 11.06 -0.47
C ALA A 47 11.22 12.32 0.35
N VAL A 48 12.26 12.25 1.18
CA VAL A 48 12.84 13.41 1.85
C VAL A 48 13.77 14.15 0.88
N PRO A 49 13.61 15.46 0.67
CA PRO A 49 14.50 16.23 -0.20
C PRO A 49 15.99 16.13 0.23
N GLU A 50 16.90 16.04 -0.71
CA GLU A 50 18.32 15.78 -0.48
C GLU A 50 18.94 16.69 0.58
N LYS A 51 18.61 17.99 0.55
CA LYS A 51 19.09 18.98 1.54
C LYS A 51 18.72 18.67 2.99
N TRP A 52 17.72 17.81 3.23
CA TRP A 52 17.25 17.42 4.55
C TRP A 52 17.71 16.03 4.95
N ARG A 53 18.05 15.16 3.99
CA ARG A 53 18.47 13.77 4.27
C ARG A 53 19.66 13.72 5.21
N GLY A 54 19.61 12.80 6.15
CA GLY A 54 20.66 12.60 7.16
C GLY A 54 20.67 13.62 8.30
N ARG A 55 19.69 14.55 8.36
CA ARG A 55 19.57 15.49 9.49
C ARG A 55 18.88 14.88 10.70
N TRP A 56 18.14 13.81 10.50
CA TRP A 56 17.44 13.07 11.54
C TRP A 56 16.40 13.87 12.34
N SER A 57 16.08 15.08 11.90
CA SER A 57 15.00 15.90 12.48
C SER A 57 13.65 15.28 12.18
N VAL A 58 12.71 15.40 13.13
CA VAL A 58 11.34 14.93 12.97
C VAL A 58 10.46 16.08 12.51
N HIS A 59 9.64 15.82 11.50
CA HIS A 59 8.76 16.79 10.86
C HIS A 59 7.32 16.26 10.89
N PRO A 60 6.47 16.76 11.81
CA PRO A 60 5.06 16.41 11.87
C PRO A 60 4.29 16.87 10.64
N LEU A 61 3.39 16.04 10.12
CA LEU A 61 2.60 16.35 8.91
C LEU A 61 1.79 17.64 9.07
N HIS A 62 1.25 17.92 10.28
CA HIS A 62 0.41 19.10 10.53
C HIS A 62 1.13 20.43 10.29
N GLU A 63 2.46 20.45 10.30
CA GLU A 63 3.23 21.68 9.99
C GLU A 63 3.20 22.02 8.49
N ASN A 64 2.86 21.07 7.60
CA ASN A 64 2.60 21.34 6.19
C ASN A 64 1.10 21.62 5.95
N GLN A 65 0.66 22.83 6.31
CA GLN A 65 -0.75 23.23 6.24
C GLN A 65 -1.33 23.15 4.82
N ALA A 66 -0.51 23.45 3.80
CA ALA A 66 -0.93 23.39 2.40
C ALA A 66 -1.29 21.96 2.00
N LEU A 67 -0.42 20.99 2.32
CA LEU A 67 -0.67 19.56 2.05
C LEU A 67 -1.87 19.04 2.84
N VAL A 68 -1.96 19.37 4.15
CA VAL A 68 -3.08 18.92 4.99
C VAL A 68 -4.42 19.43 4.45
N SER A 69 -4.50 20.70 4.07
CA SER A 69 -5.73 21.27 3.51
C SER A 69 -6.13 20.60 2.19
N TRP A 70 -5.15 20.33 1.33
CA TRP A 70 -5.36 19.64 0.05
C TRP A 70 -5.79 18.19 0.23
N LEU A 71 -5.15 17.45 1.16
CA LEU A 71 -5.51 16.07 1.50
C LEU A 71 -6.95 15.99 2.04
N ARG A 72 -7.32 16.85 2.99
CA ARG A 72 -8.69 16.92 3.52
C ARG A 72 -9.72 17.14 2.41
N ALA A 73 -9.46 18.10 1.53
CA ALA A 73 -10.35 18.39 0.41
C ALA A 73 -10.46 17.22 -0.58
N GLY A 74 -9.35 16.54 -0.85
CA GLY A 74 -9.31 15.36 -1.72
C GLY A 74 -10.04 14.15 -1.13
N ILE A 75 -9.84 13.88 0.17
CA ILE A 75 -10.52 12.80 0.91
C ILE A 75 -12.02 13.07 0.98
N ALA A 76 -12.45 14.27 1.32
CA ALA A 76 -13.88 14.65 1.36
C ALA A 76 -14.57 14.48 0.00
N LYS A 77 -13.84 14.60 -1.11
CA LYS A 77 -14.32 14.38 -2.48
C LYS A 77 -14.19 12.92 -2.95
N GLY A 78 -13.70 12.01 -2.11
CA GLY A 78 -13.47 10.61 -2.48
C GLY A 78 -12.33 10.39 -3.48
N ARG A 79 -11.44 11.38 -3.67
CA ARG A 79 -10.26 11.26 -4.55
C ARG A 79 -9.15 10.45 -3.91
N PHE A 80 -9.02 10.55 -2.59
CA PHE A 80 -7.94 9.92 -1.83
C PHE A 80 -8.47 9.18 -0.61
N GLU A 81 -7.75 8.14 -0.23
CA GLU A 81 -7.85 7.49 1.07
C GLU A 81 -6.54 7.68 1.82
N ALA A 82 -6.61 7.89 3.14
CA ALA A 82 -5.44 7.93 4.01
C ALA A 82 -5.19 6.55 4.61
N MET A 83 -3.95 6.07 4.53
CA MET A 83 -3.43 4.89 5.21
C MET A 83 -2.24 5.30 6.08
N LEU A 84 -1.96 4.56 7.15
CA LEU A 84 -0.82 4.82 8.03
C LEU A 84 0.45 4.16 7.48
N HIS A 85 1.53 4.94 7.26
CA HIS A 85 2.81 4.44 6.77
C HIS A 85 3.92 4.54 7.82
N GLY A 86 3.99 3.53 8.68
CA GLY A 86 4.88 3.58 9.83
C GLY A 86 4.52 4.73 10.80
N TYR A 87 5.51 5.22 11.52
CA TYR A 87 5.39 6.38 12.41
C TYR A 87 6.40 7.48 12.05
N HIS A 88 7.67 7.09 11.89
CA HIS A 88 8.75 7.98 11.47
C HIS A 88 9.33 7.63 10.10
N HIS A 89 9.06 6.42 9.61
CA HIS A 89 9.79 5.79 8.51
C HIS A 89 11.29 5.81 8.78
N ASP A 90 11.66 5.27 9.96
CA ASP A 90 13.01 5.36 10.51
C ASP A 90 13.85 4.17 10.04
N ASP A 91 15.00 4.47 9.42
CA ASP A 91 15.98 3.50 8.90
C ASP A 91 17.28 3.57 9.74
N GLU A 92 17.24 4.20 10.91
CA GLU A 92 18.40 4.36 11.78
C GLU A 92 18.86 2.99 12.29
N GLN A 93 20.17 2.75 12.29
CA GLN A 93 20.81 1.54 12.82
C GLN A 93 20.58 0.24 12.02
N GLN A 94 20.25 0.29 10.72
CA GLN A 94 20.00 -0.89 9.87
C GLN A 94 18.80 -1.75 10.30
N GLU A 95 17.99 -1.30 11.24
CA GLU A 95 16.72 -1.93 11.60
C GLU A 95 15.57 -1.11 11.03
N TRP A 96 14.73 -1.75 10.24
CA TRP A 96 13.52 -1.11 9.75
C TRP A 96 12.50 -0.98 10.89
N GLU A 97 11.85 0.18 10.96
CA GLU A 97 11.05 0.62 12.10
C GLU A 97 10.08 -0.44 12.64
N PHE A 98 9.40 -1.18 11.76
CA PHE A 98 8.39 -2.17 12.15
C PHE A 98 8.87 -3.63 12.06
N ALA A 99 10.12 -3.88 11.68
CA ALA A 99 10.70 -5.24 11.71
C ALA A 99 11.04 -5.69 13.13
N GLY A 100 11.64 -4.82 13.93
CA GLY A 100 12.09 -5.10 15.30
C GLY A 100 12.06 -3.90 16.24
N GLY A 101 11.43 -2.80 15.84
CA GLY A 101 11.42 -1.54 16.58
C GLY A 101 10.74 -1.59 17.94
N LYS A 102 10.97 -0.54 18.74
CA LYS A 102 10.39 -0.36 20.07
C LYS A 102 9.06 0.39 20.01
N ASP A 103 8.24 0.20 21.04
CA ASP A 103 7.01 0.95 21.27
C ASP A 103 6.00 0.89 20.11
N LEU A 104 5.99 -0.23 19.37
CA LEU A 104 5.22 -0.39 18.15
C LEU A 104 3.71 -0.22 18.38
N PHE A 105 3.19 -0.67 19.52
CA PHE A 105 1.78 -0.47 19.88
C PHE A 105 1.44 1.02 20.02
N GLN A 106 2.29 1.76 20.73
CA GLN A 106 2.09 3.20 20.91
C GLN A 106 2.20 3.94 19.58
N LYS A 107 3.20 3.62 18.77
CA LYS A 107 3.42 4.22 17.46
C LYS A 107 2.22 4.01 16.53
N VAL A 108 1.65 2.80 16.49
CA VAL A 108 0.47 2.51 15.66
C VAL A 108 -0.74 3.29 16.18
N SER A 109 -1.02 3.23 17.47
CA SER A 109 -2.16 3.91 18.09
C SER A 109 -2.08 5.44 17.92
N ASP A 110 -0.94 6.04 18.23
CA ASP A 110 -0.74 7.48 18.14
C ASP A 110 -0.73 7.95 16.68
N GLY A 111 -0.05 7.22 15.79
CA GLY A 111 -0.01 7.55 14.37
C GLY A 111 -1.38 7.49 13.71
N ARG A 112 -2.17 6.45 14.01
CA ARG A 112 -3.55 6.32 13.54
C ARG A 112 -4.41 7.47 14.02
N ARG A 113 -4.48 7.69 15.33
CA ARG A 113 -5.28 8.76 15.94
C ARG A 113 -4.90 10.13 15.38
N TYR A 114 -3.59 10.38 15.30
CA TYR A 114 -3.08 11.63 14.76
C TYR A 114 -3.55 11.88 13.31
N LEU A 115 -3.50 10.88 12.42
CA LEU A 115 -3.97 11.05 11.04
C LEU A 115 -5.49 11.17 10.97
N GLU A 116 -6.25 10.40 11.77
CA GLU A 116 -7.70 10.49 11.83
C GLU A 116 -8.17 11.88 12.30
N ASP A 117 -7.57 12.41 13.35
CA ASP A 117 -7.87 13.77 13.87
C ASP A 117 -7.46 14.85 12.86
N LEU A 118 -6.27 14.70 12.27
CA LEU A 118 -5.72 15.69 11.34
C LEU A 118 -6.49 15.73 10.02
N LEU A 119 -6.91 14.59 9.48
CA LEU A 119 -7.52 14.51 8.15
C LEU A 119 -9.05 14.41 8.19
N GLY A 120 -9.64 14.12 9.34
CA GLY A 120 -11.08 13.98 9.51
C GLY A 120 -11.67 12.74 8.83
N ALA A 121 -10.89 11.68 8.68
CA ALA A 121 -11.29 10.44 8.01
C ALA A 121 -10.70 9.20 8.71
N PRO A 122 -11.39 8.05 8.68
CA PRO A 122 -10.88 6.85 9.33
C PRO A 122 -9.65 6.29 8.59
N VAL A 123 -8.67 5.82 9.36
CA VAL A 123 -7.51 5.07 8.88
C VAL A 123 -7.76 3.59 9.15
N ARG A 124 -7.87 2.79 8.09
CA ARG A 124 -8.21 1.35 8.17
C ARG A 124 -7.03 0.44 7.82
N VAL A 125 -6.03 0.97 7.15
CA VAL A 125 -4.91 0.19 6.61
C VAL A 125 -3.60 0.76 7.12
N PHE A 126 -2.71 -0.15 7.49
CA PHE A 126 -1.31 0.12 7.79
C PHE A 126 -0.42 -0.41 6.67
N VAL A 127 0.50 0.40 6.20
CA VAL A 127 1.56 -0.01 5.26
C VAL A 127 2.89 0.10 5.99
N PRO A 128 3.62 -1.00 6.21
CA PRO A 128 4.90 -0.92 6.90
C PRO A 128 5.97 -0.30 6.00
N PRO A 129 6.84 0.55 6.54
CA PRO A 129 8.03 1.00 5.84
C PRO A 129 8.80 -0.18 5.23
N HIS A 130 9.29 0.00 3.98
CA HIS A 130 9.97 -1.06 3.22
C HIS A 130 9.17 -2.35 3.03
N ASN A 131 7.85 -2.30 3.16
CA ASN A 131 6.97 -3.49 3.16
C ASN A 131 7.42 -4.59 4.14
N THR A 132 8.08 -4.19 5.25
CA THR A 132 8.64 -5.12 6.23
C THR A 132 8.06 -4.88 7.61
N ILE A 133 7.50 -5.95 8.17
CA ILE A 133 6.88 -5.94 9.49
C ILE A 133 7.21 -7.24 10.22
N GLY A 134 7.59 -7.10 11.50
CA GLY A 134 7.82 -8.23 12.38
C GLY A 134 6.56 -8.62 13.16
N ARG A 135 6.66 -9.71 13.92
CA ARG A 135 5.54 -10.26 14.70
C ARG A 135 4.92 -9.24 15.67
N GLN A 136 5.74 -8.40 16.32
CA GLN A 136 5.22 -7.39 17.25
C GLN A 136 4.51 -6.26 16.53
N GLY A 137 4.98 -5.87 15.34
CA GLY A 137 4.29 -4.91 14.47
C GLY A 137 2.92 -5.43 14.05
N LEU A 138 2.83 -6.70 13.61
CA LEU A 138 1.55 -7.33 13.25
C LEU A 138 0.57 -7.35 14.44
N LYS A 139 1.05 -7.68 15.65
CA LYS A 139 0.23 -7.61 16.85
C LYS A 139 -0.27 -6.20 17.14
N ALA A 140 0.57 -5.19 16.91
CA ALA A 140 0.21 -3.81 17.13
C ALA A 140 -0.93 -3.37 16.19
N ILE A 141 -0.82 -3.66 14.89
CA ILE A 141 -1.85 -3.30 13.91
C ILE A 141 -3.16 -4.04 14.15
N ALA A 142 -3.10 -5.37 14.44
CA ALA A 142 -4.29 -6.16 14.72
C ALA A 142 -5.04 -5.66 15.97
N ARG A 143 -4.31 -5.29 17.05
CA ARG A 143 -4.90 -4.72 18.26
C ARG A 143 -5.62 -3.40 18.00
N GLU A 144 -5.11 -2.58 17.11
CA GLU A 144 -5.75 -1.33 16.69
C GLU A 144 -6.86 -1.54 15.65
N GLY A 145 -7.15 -2.78 15.27
CA GLY A 145 -8.16 -3.11 14.24
C GLY A 145 -7.77 -2.64 12.85
N LEU A 146 -6.48 -2.47 12.58
CA LEU A 146 -5.96 -2.13 11.26
C LEU A 146 -5.70 -3.38 10.43
N HIS A 147 -5.83 -3.24 9.13
CA HIS A 147 -5.46 -4.24 8.14
C HIS A 147 -4.08 -3.92 7.54
N LEU A 148 -3.45 -4.89 6.88
CA LEU A 148 -2.10 -4.73 6.34
C LEU A 148 -2.14 -4.50 4.82
N GLY A 149 -1.55 -3.40 4.38
CA GLY A 149 -1.42 -3.05 2.95
C GLY A 149 -0.31 -3.79 2.21
N CYS A 150 0.28 -4.83 2.80
CA CYS A 150 1.21 -5.77 2.16
C CYS A 150 0.93 -7.20 2.62
N THR A 151 1.73 -8.19 2.20
CA THR A 151 1.56 -9.59 2.60
C THR A 151 2.74 -10.06 3.46
N ALA A 152 2.56 -10.06 4.75
CA ALA A 152 3.62 -10.41 5.71
C ALA A 152 3.19 -11.43 6.78
N GLY A 153 1.91 -11.51 7.13
CA GLY A 153 1.43 -12.29 8.27
C GLY A 153 1.77 -13.77 8.19
N VAL A 154 1.65 -14.39 7.04
CA VAL A 154 1.97 -15.81 6.85
C VAL A 154 3.47 -16.10 7.01
N ARG A 155 4.33 -15.13 6.70
CA ARG A 155 5.79 -15.26 6.81
C ARG A 155 6.31 -14.97 8.21
N SER A 156 5.61 -14.13 8.96
CA SER A 156 6.04 -13.68 10.29
C SER A 156 5.82 -14.71 11.40
N GLY A 157 5.23 -15.87 11.08
CA GLY A 157 4.86 -16.87 12.09
C GLY A 157 3.73 -16.38 13.01
N TRP A 158 2.91 -15.46 12.55
CA TRP A 158 1.69 -15.05 13.20
C TRP A 158 0.79 -16.28 13.42
N SER A 159 0.18 -16.36 14.56
CA SER A 159 -0.43 -17.55 15.14
C SER A 159 -1.13 -18.50 14.14
N PRO A 160 -0.67 -19.74 14.00
CA PRO A 160 -1.31 -20.74 13.15
C PRO A 160 -2.60 -21.33 13.78
N LEU A 161 -3.07 -20.78 14.90
CA LEU A 161 -4.14 -21.39 15.67
C LEU A 161 -5.55 -20.98 15.22
N SER A 162 -5.67 -19.94 14.36
CA SER A 162 -6.96 -19.55 13.77
C SER A 162 -7.33 -20.47 12.60
N PRO A 163 -8.56 -20.99 12.52
CA PRO A 163 -9.03 -21.74 11.34
C PRO A 163 -8.91 -20.92 10.05
N MET A 164 -9.12 -19.60 10.11
CA MET A 164 -8.97 -18.69 8.97
C MET A 164 -7.53 -18.63 8.49
N THR A 165 -6.55 -18.50 9.39
CA THR A 165 -5.13 -18.53 9.05
C THR A 165 -4.74 -19.83 8.35
N TRP A 166 -5.23 -20.97 8.84
CA TRP A 166 -4.97 -22.27 8.21
C TRP A 166 -5.56 -22.39 6.82
N SER A 167 -6.83 -21.98 6.63
CA SER A 167 -7.49 -22.02 5.32
C SER A 167 -6.76 -21.10 4.32
N THR A 168 -6.39 -19.90 4.73
CA THR A 168 -5.62 -18.95 3.93
C THR A 168 -4.24 -19.51 3.54
N TRP A 169 -3.54 -20.16 4.50
CA TRP A 169 -2.24 -20.79 4.23
C TRP A 169 -2.36 -21.97 3.25
N LEU A 170 -3.34 -22.85 3.41
CA LEU A 170 -3.58 -23.97 2.49
C LEU A 170 -3.91 -23.47 1.08
N ARG A 171 -4.76 -22.43 0.97
CA ARG A 171 -5.07 -21.78 -0.30
C ARG A 171 -3.83 -21.20 -0.98
N LEU A 172 -3.00 -20.46 -0.26
CA LEU A 172 -1.75 -19.93 -0.76
C LEU A 172 -0.77 -21.04 -1.20
N ARG A 173 -0.68 -22.12 -0.43
CA ARG A 173 0.17 -23.28 -0.79
C ARG A 173 -0.29 -23.93 -2.09
N LYS A 174 -1.60 -24.22 -2.21
CA LYS A 174 -2.21 -24.78 -3.43
C LYS A 174 -1.94 -23.85 -4.62
N TRP A 175 -2.20 -22.54 -4.45
CA TRP A 175 -1.98 -21.53 -5.46
C TRP A 175 -0.54 -21.51 -5.99
N ARG A 176 0.43 -21.47 -5.10
CA ARG A 176 1.86 -21.48 -5.47
C ARG A 176 2.27 -22.77 -6.14
N SER A 177 1.76 -23.92 -5.69
CA SER A 177 2.08 -25.22 -6.30
C SER A 177 1.47 -25.41 -7.69
N SER A 178 0.41 -24.66 -8.03
CA SER A 178 -0.18 -24.63 -9.37
C SER A 178 0.43 -23.57 -10.31
N GLY A 179 1.54 -22.94 -9.94
CA GLY A 179 2.18 -21.93 -10.78
C GLY A 179 1.52 -20.54 -10.71
N GLY A 180 0.66 -20.29 -9.73
CA GLY A 180 -0.08 -19.04 -9.60
C GLY A 180 0.82 -17.82 -9.46
N VAL A 181 0.51 -16.75 -10.21
CA VAL A 181 1.27 -15.50 -10.29
C VAL A 181 0.65 -14.45 -9.37
N GLY A 182 1.46 -13.89 -8.46
CA GLY A 182 0.99 -12.91 -7.49
C GLY A 182 0.02 -13.49 -6.45
N ILE A 183 -0.77 -12.63 -5.82
CA ILE A 183 -1.85 -13.00 -4.88
C ILE A 183 -3.06 -12.13 -5.26
N PRO A 184 -4.00 -12.65 -6.07
CA PRO A 184 -5.08 -11.86 -6.62
C PRO A 184 -6.32 -11.77 -5.71
N TRP A 185 -6.18 -11.89 -4.39
CA TRP A 185 -7.27 -11.77 -3.41
C TRP A 185 -6.78 -11.24 -2.08
N VAL A 186 -7.70 -10.77 -1.26
CA VAL A 186 -7.43 -10.39 0.13
C VAL A 186 -7.22 -11.64 0.96
N LEU A 187 -6.15 -11.67 1.75
CA LEU A 187 -5.86 -12.74 2.70
C LEU A 187 -6.55 -12.43 4.03
N ASP A 188 -7.40 -13.33 4.50
CA ASP A 188 -8.01 -13.23 5.82
C ASP A 188 -7.22 -14.10 6.81
N LEU A 189 -6.69 -13.48 7.85
CA LEU A 189 -5.90 -14.14 8.90
C LEU A 189 -6.64 -14.17 10.25
N GLY A 190 -7.89 -13.76 10.26
CA GLY A 190 -8.80 -13.79 11.41
C GLY A 190 -8.80 -12.52 12.23
N ASP A 191 -7.65 -12.03 12.67
CA ASP A 191 -7.52 -10.80 13.45
C ASP A 191 -7.18 -9.56 12.59
N HIS A 192 -6.67 -9.79 11.40
CA HIS A 192 -6.47 -8.77 10.38
C HIS A 192 -6.55 -9.39 8.98
N ARG A 193 -6.61 -8.53 7.97
CA ARG A 193 -6.55 -8.91 6.57
C ARG A 193 -5.34 -8.29 5.91
N GLU A 194 -4.89 -8.91 4.80
CA GLU A 194 -3.73 -8.45 4.04
C GLU A 194 -4.08 -8.34 2.55
N ILE A 195 -3.51 -7.35 1.88
CA ILE A 195 -3.62 -7.17 0.43
C ILE A 195 -2.23 -7.09 -0.19
N ALA A 196 -2.00 -7.88 -1.25
CA ALA A 196 -0.73 -7.84 -1.95
C ALA A 196 -0.61 -6.55 -2.78
N GLY A 197 0.46 -5.78 -2.56
CA GLY A 197 0.89 -4.74 -3.48
C GLY A 197 1.71 -5.34 -4.62
N ASN A 198 1.34 -5.00 -5.87
CA ASN A 198 2.14 -5.34 -7.04
C ASN A 198 3.07 -4.15 -7.33
N PRO A 199 4.40 -4.31 -7.17
CA PRO A 199 5.31 -3.18 -7.27
C PRO A 199 5.30 -2.56 -8.68
N VAL A 200 5.11 -1.25 -8.75
CA VAL A 200 5.30 -0.43 -9.94
C VAL A 200 6.40 0.57 -9.59
N THR A 201 7.65 0.11 -9.67
CA THR A 201 8.87 0.77 -9.23
C THR A 201 9.96 0.67 -10.30
N PRO A 202 11.09 1.34 -10.19
CA PRO A 202 12.17 1.25 -11.18
C PRO A 202 12.69 -0.17 -11.43
N SER A 203 12.60 -1.06 -10.45
CA SER A 203 13.04 -2.46 -10.55
C SER A 203 11.95 -3.44 -10.98
N SER A 204 10.69 -3.00 -11.14
CA SER A 204 9.60 -3.87 -11.56
C SER A 204 9.55 -4.05 -13.08
N SER A 205 9.03 -5.20 -13.52
CA SER A 205 8.80 -5.51 -14.93
C SER A 205 7.33 -5.23 -15.29
N LEU A 206 7.09 -4.50 -16.38
CA LEU A 206 5.75 -4.30 -16.92
C LEU A 206 5.09 -5.64 -17.27
N GLN A 207 5.84 -6.54 -17.91
CA GLN A 207 5.35 -7.87 -18.29
C GLN A 207 4.88 -8.69 -17.08
N GLU A 208 5.63 -8.65 -15.97
CA GLU A 208 5.21 -9.32 -14.74
C GLU A 208 3.95 -8.68 -14.15
N ASN A 209 3.85 -7.36 -14.17
CA ASN A 209 2.65 -6.67 -13.68
C ASN A 209 1.43 -6.94 -14.57
N GLU A 210 1.61 -7.02 -15.88
CA GLU A 210 0.56 -7.44 -16.81
C GLU A 210 0.10 -8.88 -16.55
N ALA A 211 1.03 -9.82 -16.31
CA ALA A 211 0.68 -11.19 -15.97
C ALA A 211 -0.12 -11.29 -14.66
N ARG A 212 0.26 -10.51 -13.63
CA ARG A 212 -0.48 -10.40 -12.37
C ARG A 212 -1.85 -9.76 -12.55
N TYR A 213 -1.95 -8.75 -13.42
CA TYR A 213 -3.20 -8.11 -13.76
C TYR A 213 -4.17 -9.09 -14.45
N GLU A 214 -3.68 -9.83 -15.46
CA GLU A 214 -4.45 -10.86 -16.14
C GLU A 214 -4.94 -11.94 -15.17
N CYS A 215 -4.06 -12.40 -14.29
CA CYS A 215 -4.42 -13.35 -13.28
C CYS A 215 -5.53 -12.83 -12.37
N ALA A 216 -5.43 -11.58 -11.91
CA ALA A 216 -6.46 -10.94 -11.08
C ALA A 216 -7.80 -10.79 -11.86
N MET A 217 -7.75 -10.50 -13.15
CA MET A 217 -8.93 -10.43 -14.01
C MET A 217 -9.63 -11.79 -14.11
N GLN A 218 -8.89 -12.85 -14.46
CA GLN A 218 -9.43 -14.22 -14.61
C GLN A 218 -10.06 -14.72 -13.30
N MET A 219 -9.48 -14.36 -12.16
CA MET A 219 -9.96 -14.75 -10.84
C MET A 219 -11.10 -13.87 -10.30
N GLY A 220 -11.49 -12.80 -11.03
CA GLY A 220 -12.40 -11.78 -10.50
C GLY A 220 -11.88 -11.09 -9.23
N GLY A 221 -10.57 -11.11 -9.03
CA GLY A 221 -9.89 -10.78 -7.78
C GLY A 221 -9.50 -9.32 -7.62
N VAL A 222 -8.30 -9.08 -7.07
CA VAL A 222 -7.77 -7.75 -6.75
C VAL A 222 -6.39 -7.56 -7.39
N PHE A 223 -6.20 -6.43 -8.07
CA PHE A 223 -4.89 -5.94 -8.46
C PHE A 223 -4.65 -4.59 -7.78
N CYS A 224 -3.65 -4.52 -6.90
CA CYS A 224 -3.23 -3.30 -6.21
C CYS A 224 -1.86 -2.89 -6.76
N ALA A 225 -1.80 -1.83 -7.57
CA ALA A 225 -0.54 -1.22 -8.01
C ALA A 225 0.09 -0.45 -6.83
N ALA A 226 1.28 -0.83 -6.40
CA ALA A 226 2.01 -0.18 -5.31
C ALA A 226 3.19 0.61 -5.89
N THR A 227 3.20 1.92 -5.68
CA THR A 227 4.16 2.85 -6.28
C THR A 227 4.52 3.98 -5.31
N HIS A 228 5.37 4.92 -5.78
CA HIS A 228 5.69 6.15 -5.07
C HIS A 228 5.59 7.34 -6.04
N TYR A 229 4.91 8.42 -5.65
CA TYR A 229 4.74 9.61 -6.48
C TYR A 229 6.08 10.20 -6.95
N TRP A 230 7.11 10.15 -6.12
CA TRP A 230 8.44 10.66 -6.41
C TRP A 230 9.27 9.79 -7.38
N GLU A 231 8.87 8.54 -7.63
CA GLU A 231 9.53 7.63 -8.59
C GLU A 231 8.96 7.70 -10.01
N LEU A 232 7.81 8.33 -10.25
CA LEU A 232 7.10 8.23 -11.53
C LEU A 232 7.94 8.66 -12.74
N ASN A 233 8.88 9.58 -12.56
CA ASN A 233 9.79 10.02 -13.61
C ASN A 233 11.09 9.21 -13.69
N VAL A 234 11.30 8.23 -12.80
CA VAL A 234 12.52 7.42 -12.79
C VAL A 234 12.44 6.37 -13.90
N PRO A 235 13.54 6.19 -14.68
CA PRO A 235 13.60 5.14 -15.69
C PRO A 235 13.52 3.74 -15.08
N CYS A 236 12.85 2.82 -15.78
CA CYS A 236 12.80 1.42 -15.40
C CYS A 236 14.07 0.69 -15.79
N ILE A 237 14.62 -0.11 -14.86
CA ILE A 237 15.93 -0.79 -15.03
C ILE A 237 15.83 -1.97 -16.01
N HIS A 238 14.68 -2.69 -16.01
CA HIS A 238 14.56 -3.97 -16.70
C HIS A 238 13.70 -3.94 -17.97
N SER A 239 13.31 -2.77 -18.44
CA SER A 239 12.47 -2.70 -19.63
C SER A 239 12.74 -1.45 -20.46
N ASN A 240 12.63 -1.59 -21.77
CA ASN A 240 12.55 -0.47 -22.71
C ASN A 240 11.23 0.32 -22.53
N SER A 241 10.46 0.07 -21.48
CA SER A 241 9.13 0.63 -21.22
C SER A 241 9.13 2.08 -20.71
N GLY A 242 10.31 2.71 -20.66
CA GLY A 242 10.42 4.12 -20.27
C GLY A 242 10.49 4.31 -18.76
N THR A 243 9.56 5.08 -18.16
CA THR A 243 9.56 5.43 -16.73
C THR A 243 8.51 4.63 -15.94
N VAL A 244 8.64 4.64 -14.60
CA VAL A 244 7.64 4.08 -13.68
C VAL A 244 6.23 4.64 -13.98
N GLY A 245 6.13 5.95 -14.22
CA GLY A 245 4.86 6.61 -14.57
C GLY A 245 4.24 6.06 -15.86
N ARG A 246 5.05 5.72 -16.88
CA ARG A 246 4.54 5.08 -18.10
C ARG A 246 4.02 3.66 -17.82
N GLN A 247 4.69 2.89 -16.97
CA GLN A 247 4.17 1.58 -16.57
C GLN A 247 2.82 1.72 -15.83
N LEU A 248 2.73 2.64 -14.88
CA LEU A 248 1.49 2.91 -14.17
C LEU A 248 0.39 3.35 -15.14
N GLN A 249 0.68 4.27 -16.06
CA GLN A 249 -0.29 4.72 -17.08
C GLN A 249 -0.78 3.58 -17.98
N SER A 250 0.08 2.62 -18.35
CA SER A 250 -0.33 1.43 -19.13
C SER A 250 -1.35 0.59 -18.36
N LEU A 251 -1.08 0.30 -17.08
CA LEU A 251 -2.01 -0.45 -16.22
C LEU A 251 -3.32 0.30 -16.00
N VAL A 252 -3.24 1.61 -15.78
CA VAL A 252 -4.39 2.50 -15.64
C VAL A 252 -5.24 2.54 -16.91
N ALA A 253 -4.63 2.69 -18.08
CA ALA A 253 -5.33 2.71 -19.36
C ALA A 253 -6.08 1.40 -19.60
N ARG A 254 -5.46 0.27 -19.26
CA ARG A 254 -6.08 -1.05 -19.34
C ARG A 254 -7.26 -1.17 -18.38
N ALA A 255 -7.10 -0.78 -17.13
CA ALA A 255 -8.17 -0.81 -16.13
C ALA A 255 -9.37 0.08 -16.52
N LYS A 256 -9.12 1.21 -17.21
CA LYS A 256 -10.16 2.11 -17.70
C LYS A 256 -10.95 1.55 -18.88
N SER A 257 -10.31 0.77 -19.74
CA SER A 257 -10.94 0.22 -20.92
C SER A 257 -11.80 -1.01 -20.66
N ASP A 258 -11.68 -1.63 -19.49
CA ASP A 258 -12.38 -2.86 -19.15
C ASP A 258 -13.59 -2.58 -18.23
N PRO A 259 -14.84 -2.81 -18.70
CA PRO A 259 -16.05 -2.55 -17.92
C PRO A 259 -16.22 -3.49 -16.71
N GLN A 260 -15.45 -4.58 -16.62
CA GLN A 260 -15.47 -5.50 -15.48
C GLN A 260 -14.57 -5.04 -14.34
N VAL A 261 -13.80 -3.96 -14.54
CA VAL A 261 -12.91 -3.41 -13.52
C VAL A 261 -13.63 -2.38 -12.68
N MET A 262 -13.61 -2.62 -11.37
CA MET A 262 -14.11 -1.70 -10.35
C MET A 262 -12.94 -1.00 -9.66
N TRP A 263 -12.89 0.32 -9.79
CA TRP A 263 -11.91 1.15 -9.07
C TRP A 263 -12.33 1.32 -7.62
N ARG A 264 -11.43 1.01 -6.70
CA ARG A 264 -11.68 1.08 -5.27
C ARG A 264 -10.44 1.57 -4.53
N SER A 265 -10.66 2.11 -3.33
CA SER A 265 -9.57 2.30 -2.38
C SER A 265 -9.11 0.96 -1.81
N VAL A 266 -7.88 0.91 -1.31
CA VAL A 266 -7.32 -0.27 -0.64
C VAL A 266 -8.16 -0.64 0.58
N GLY A 267 -8.56 0.35 1.40
CA GLY A 267 -9.37 0.13 2.58
C GLY A 267 -10.77 -0.37 2.27
N ASP A 268 -11.39 0.07 1.17
CA ASP A 268 -12.70 -0.45 0.77
C ASP A 268 -12.62 -1.91 0.33
N VAL A 269 -11.58 -2.28 -0.40
CA VAL A 269 -11.39 -3.68 -0.85
C VAL A 269 -11.05 -4.59 0.32
N ILE A 270 -10.14 -4.18 1.19
CA ILE A 270 -9.68 -5.01 2.31
C ILE A 270 -10.75 -5.18 3.39
N SER A 271 -11.64 -4.19 3.54
CA SER A 271 -12.73 -4.21 4.52
C SER A 271 -14.01 -4.88 3.99
N ALA A 272 -14.13 -5.09 2.68
CA ALA A 272 -15.27 -5.78 2.10
C ALA A 272 -15.37 -7.23 2.62
N GLU A 273 -16.58 -7.81 2.57
CA GLU A 273 -16.73 -9.23 2.89
C GLU A 273 -15.81 -10.10 2.03
N PRO A 274 -15.32 -11.25 2.56
CA PRO A 274 -14.39 -12.10 1.83
C PRO A 274 -14.96 -12.43 0.44
N PHE A 275 -14.27 -12.05 -0.61
CA PHE A 275 -14.59 -12.48 -1.95
C PHE A 275 -14.39 -14.00 -1.99
N LEU A 276 -15.48 -14.75 -2.03
CA LEU A 276 -15.44 -16.16 -2.40
C LEU A 276 -15.04 -16.18 -3.88
N ALA A 277 -13.73 -16.15 -4.14
CA ALA A 277 -13.23 -16.31 -5.50
C ALA A 277 -13.81 -17.61 -6.05
N GLN A 278 -14.49 -17.52 -7.18
CA GLN A 278 -14.84 -18.72 -7.95
C GLN A 278 -13.56 -19.49 -8.16
N GLU A 279 -13.60 -20.80 -7.93
CA GLU A 279 -12.46 -21.70 -8.18
C GLU A 279 -12.21 -21.77 -9.69
N GLY A 280 -11.54 -20.74 -10.22
CA GLY A 280 -11.03 -20.70 -11.57
C GLY A 280 -9.59 -21.22 -11.55
N GLU A 281 -9.30 -22.24 -12.32
CA GLU A 281 -7.93 -22.66 -12.59
C GLU A 281 -7.31 -21.61 -13.53
N CYS A 282 -6.32 -20.82 -13.06
CA CYS A 282 -5.41 -20.16 -13.98
C CYS A 282 -4.58 -21.25 -14.65
N ALA A 283 -4.87 -21.56 -15.89
CA ALA A 283 -4.00 -22.38 -16.71
C ALA A 283 -2.64 -21.71 -16.90
N PRO A 284 -1.54 -22.47 -16.98
CA PRO A 284 -0.19 -21.97 -17.13
C PRO A 284 0.04 -21.19 -18.43
#